data_82345e9d0f12479fcb57c4364f75d030
#
_entry.id   82345e9d0f12479fcb57c4364f75d030
#
_cell.length_a   1.000
_cell.length_b   1.000
_cell.length_c   1.000
_cell.angle_alpha   90.00
_cell.angle_beta   90.00
_cell.angle_gamma   90.00
#
_symmetry.space_group_name_H-M   'P 1'
#
loop_
_entity.id
_entity.type
_entity.pdbx_description
1 polymer ?
#
loop_
_entity_poly.entity_id
_entity_poly.type
_entity_poly.pdbx_seq_one_letter_code
_entity_poly.pdbx_strand_id
1 'polypeptide(L)'
;FQMRFKKYSFEKKILIGKKIKHLCEKNNVKFIVNDDPILAKKLNADGCHLGQKDMDIKEAKKIIGSKIIGITCHNSIKLAKEAIKNKADYIAFGAFFPTKTKKSKYRSNIKTLNNAKKLTNIPIVAIGGITNKNYKKLLLNNANFLAISGYIWNNKKYKPTVAIESLI
;
A
#
# COMPACT_ATOMS: atom_id res chain seq x y z
N PHE A 1 -5.46 -6.05 -3.23
CA PHE A 1 -6.13 -4.76 -3.51
C PHE A 1 -6.15 -3.89 -2.27
N GLN A 2 -5.84 -2.57 -2.40
CA GLN A 2 -5.92 -1.62 -1.29
C GLN A 2 -7.01 -0.56 -1.54
N MET A 3 -8.05 -0.56 -0.69
CA MET A 3 -9.16 0.41 -0.75
C MET A 3 -8.79 1.70 -0.04
N ARG A 4 -8.86 2.85 -0.76
CA ARG A 4 -8.58 4.18 -0.22
C ARG A 4 -9.65 5.20 -0.66
N PHE A 5 -10.67 5.39 0.17
CA PHE A 5 -11.78 6.32 -0.07
C PHE A 5 -11.84 7.41 1.01
N LYS A 6 -11.21 8.56 0.76
CA LYS A 6 -11.12 9.64 1.76
C LYS A 6 -12.37 10.53 1.87
N LYS A 7 -13.14 10.65 0.78
CA LYS A 7 -14.23 11.62 0.67
C LYS A 7 -15.63 11.08 0.99
N TYR A 8 -15.74 9.80 1.39
CA TYR A 8 -17.04 9.18 1.66
C TYR A 8 -17.29 9.03 3.15
N SER A 9 -18.58 9.03 3.56
CA SER A 9 -18.99 8.70 4.92
C SER A 9 -18.59 7.26 5.29
N PHE A 10 -18.59 6.96 6.58
CA PHE A 10 -18.22 5.64 7.07
C PHE A 10 -19.17 4.55 6.54
N GLU A 11 -20.49 4.82 6.54
CA GLU A 11 -21.53 3.91 6.03
C GLU A 11 -21.32 3.61 4.55
N LYS A 12 -21.03 4.65 3.75
CA LYS A 12 -20.77 4.49 2.32
C LYS A 12 -19.47 3.71 2.05
N LYS A 13 -18.44 3.90 2.89
CA LYS A 13 -17.22 3.09 2.84
C LYS A 13 -17.49 1.63 3.15
N ILE A 14 -18.37 1.33 4.13
CA ILE A 14 -18.78 -0.05 4.44
C ILE A 14 -19.54 -0.67 3.26
N LEU A 15 -20.53 0.03 2.71
CA LEU A 15 -21.33 -0.49 1.59
C LEU A 15 -20.46 -0.86 0.38
N ILE A 16 -19.56 0.05 -0.02
CA ILE A 16 -18.65 -0.17 -1.15
C ILE A 16 -17.60 -1.22 -0.78
N GLY A 17 -17.05 -1.15 0.44
CA GLY A 17 -16.02 -2.06 0.92
C GLY A 17 -16.49 -3.52 0.95
N LYS A 18 -17.74 -3.80 1.35
CA LYS A 18 -18.32 -5.15 1.31
C LYS A 18 -18.33 -5.72 -0.12
N LYS A 19 -18.75 -4.92 -1.11
CA LYS A 19 -18.75 -5.34 -2.53
C LYS A 19 -17.34 -5.64 -3.03
N ILE A 20 -16.37 -4.77 -2.71
CA ILE A 20 -14.96 -4.98 -3.09
C ILE A 20 -14.38 -6.20 -2.38
N LYS A 21 -14.63 -6.38 -1.07
CA LYS A 21 -14.18 -7.54 -0.31
C LYS A 21 -14.68 -8.85 -0.94
N HIS A 22 -15.97 -8.93 -1.28
CA HIS A 22 -16.54 -10.09 -1.97
C HIS A 22 -15.84 -10.40 -3.30
N LEU A 23 -15.56 -9.35 -4.12
CA LEU A 23 -14.81 -9.52 -5.37
C LEU A 23 -13.38 -10.00 -5.13
N CYS A 24 -12.71 -9.49 -4.10
CA CYS A 24 -11.37 -9.92 -3.73
C CYS A 24 -11.36 -11.39 -3.31
N GLU A 25 -12.30 -11.83 -2.48
CA GLU A 25 -12.44 -13.22 -2.05
C GLU A 25 -12.66 -14.17 -3.23
N LYS A 26 -13.60 -13.82 -4.11
CA LYS A 26 -13.89 -14.62 -5.31
C LYS A 26 -12.67 -14.83 -6.22
N ASN A 27 -11.72 -13.89 -6.19
CA ASN A 27 -10.52 -13.91 -7.05
C ASN A 27 -9.22 -14.20 -6.28
N ASN A 28 -9.29 -14.66 -5.02
CA ASN A 28 -8.13 -14.93 -4.17
C ASN A 28 -7.18 -13.73 -4.01
N VAL A 29 -7.73 -12.51 -4.00
CA VAL A 29 -6.98 -11.26 -3.84
C VAL A 29 -7.09 -10.77 -2.41
N LYS A 30 -5.97 -10.46 -1.75
CA LYS A 30 -5.97 -9.85 -0.42
C LYS A 30 -6.59 -8.46 -0.45
N PHE A 31 -7.50 -8.19 0.48
CA PHE A 31 -8.20 -6.92 0.62
C PHE A 31 -7.65 -6.13 1.80
N ILE A 32 -6.98 -5.02 1.53
CA ILE A 32 -6.37 -4.13 2.52
C ILE A 32 -7.15 -2.82 2.59
N VAL A 33 -7.43 -2.34 3.79
CA VAL A 33 -8.05 -1.02 4.03
C VAL A 33 -6.95 0.00 4.35
N ASN A 34 -7.01 1.17 3.74
CA ASN A 34 -6.04 2.24 3.96
C ASN A 34 -6.45 3.15 5.13
N ASP A 35 -5.53 3.45 6.04
CA ASP A 35 -5.57 4.41 7.15
C ASP A 35 -6.52 4.03 8.33
N ASP A 36 -7.47 3.09 8.18
CA ASP A 36 -8.58 2.92 9.12
C ASP A 36 -8.73 1.46 9.61
N PRO A 37 -8.13 1.09 10.76
CA PRO A 37 -8.25 -0.24 11.35
C PRO A 37 -9.69 -0.61 11.79
N ILE A 38 -10.50 0.38 12.20
CA ILE A 38 -11.89 0.15 12.60
C ILE A 38 -12.70 -0.29 11.38
N LEU A 39 -12.55 0.41 10.26
CA LEU A 39 -13.16 0.02 9.00
C LEU A 39 -12.64 -1.34 8.51
N ALA A 40 -11.34 -1.62 8.65
CA ALA A 40 -10.75 -2.91 8.30
C ALA A 40 -11.40 -4.05 9.10
N LYS A 41 -11.58 -3.87 10.41
CA LYS A 41 -12.30 -4.83 11.28
C LYS A 41 -13.75 -5.01 10.83
N LYS A 42 -14.48 -3.91 10.59
CA LYS A 42 -15.90 -3.93 10.20
C LYS A 42 -16.13 -4.63 8.85
N LEU A 43 -15.17 -4.53 7.94
CA LEU A 43 -15.20 -5.17 6.63
C LEU A 43 -14.62 -6.59 6.63
N ASN A 44 -14.13 -7.08 7.76
CA ASN A 44 -13.34 -8.31 7.84
C ASN A 44 -12.23 -8.34 6.78
N ALA A 45 -11.54 -7.21 6.57
CA ALA A 45 -10.45 -7.10 5.61
C ALA A 45 -9.28 -8.02 5.99
N ASP A 46 -8.42 -8.36 5.02
CA ASP A 46 -7.22 -9.16 5.28
C ASP A 46 -6.14 -8.34 6.00
N GLY A 47 -6.27 -7.01 5.98
CA GLY A 47 -5.33 -6.14 6.68
C GLY A 47 -5.64 -4.65 6.56
N CYS A 48 -4.74 -3.86 7.13
CA CYS A 48 -4.77 -2.40 7.08
C CYS A 48 -3.40 -1.84 6.71
N HIS A 49 -3.37 -0.74 5.97
CA HIS A 49 -2.15 0.01 5.67
C HIS A 49 -2.19 1.38 6.34
N LEU A 50 -1.17 1.70 7.14
CA LEU A 50 -1.10 2.90 7.96
C LEU A 50 0.01 3.84 7.49
N GLY A 51 -0.28 5.13 7.47
CA GLY A 51 0.70 6.19 7.32
C GLY A 51 1.18 6.70 8.69
N GLN A 52 2.13 7.62 8.66
CA GLN A 52 2.81 8.15 9.87
C GLN A 52 1.92 9.05 10.77
N LYS A 53 0.73 9.42 10.31
CA LYS A 53 -0.22 10.24 11.07
C LYS A 53 -1.49 9.48 11.43
N ASP A 54 -1.55 8.21 11.05
CA ASP A 54 -2.67 7.33 11.33
C ASP A 54 -2.46 6.64 12.70
N MET A 55 -3.32 5.71 13.04
CA MET A 55 -3.25 4.97 14.30
C MET A 55 -1.91 4.21 14.44
N ASP A 56 -1.38 4.14 15.64
CA ASP A 56 -0.16 3.36 15.95
C ASP A 56 -0.36 1.86 15.66
N ILE A 57 0.72 1.17 15.28
CA ILE A 57 0.69 -0.27 14.95
C ILE A 57 0.15 -1.11 16.11
N LYS A 58 0.56 -0.83 17.34
CA LYS A 58 0.17 -1.63 18.51
C LYS A 58 -1.33 -1.49 18.79
N GLU A 59 -1.87 -0.28 18.65
CA GLU A 59 -3.30 -0.03 18.78
C GLU A 59 -4.09 -0.66 17.63
N ALA A 60 -3.61 -0.52 16.40
CA ALA A 60 -4.22 -1.17 15.26
C ALA A 60 -4.26 -2.71 15.44
N LYS A 61 -3.19 -3.33 15.96
CA LYS A 61 -3.17 -4.77 16.26
C LYS A 61 -4.20 -5.18 17.32
N LYS A 62 -4.46 -4.35 18.32
CA LYS A 62 -5.55 -4.62 19.30
C LYS A 62 -6.92 -4.68 18.63
N ILE A 63 -7.12 -3.91 17.55
CA ILE A 63 -8.40 -3.82 16.84
C ILE A 63 -8.57 -4.96 15.84
N ILE A 64 -7.54 -5.22 15.00
CA ILE A 64 -7.65 -6.17 13.89
C ILE A 64 -6.97 -7.52 14.13
N GLY A 65 -6.32 -7.70 15.29
CA GLY A 65 -5.68 -8.95 15.70
C GLY A 65 -4.46 -9.29 14.83
N SER A 66 -4.39 -10.55 14.40
CA SER A 66 -3.28 -11.11 13.59
C SER A 66 -3.33 -10.74 12.11
N LYS A 67 -4.22 -9.84 11.70
CA LYS A 67 -4.34 -9.42 10.29
C LYS A 67 -3.15 -8.57 9.86
N ILE A 68 -2.93 -8.50 8.55
CA ILE A 68 -1.80 -7.82 7.93
C ILE A 68 -1.80 -6.33 8.27
N ILE A 69 -0.67 -5.81 8.76
CA ILE A 69 -0.45 -4.36 8.93
C ILE A 69 0.76 -3.93 8.10
N GLY A 70 0.51 -3.04 7.14
CA GLY A 70 1.56 -2.37 6.37
C GLY A 70 1.79 -0.94 6.81
N ILE A 71 3.03 -0.46 6.73
CA ILE A 71 3.41 0.89 7.17
C ILE A 71 4.10 1.67 6.06
N THR A 72 3.64 2.91 5.84
CA THR A 72 4.34 3.88 5.00
C THR A 72 5.59 4.42 5.71
N CYS A 73 6.78 4.23 5.13
CA CYS A 73 8.05 4.72 5.66
C CYS A 73 8.62 5.91 4.86
N HIS A 74 7.88 6.44 3.91
CA HIS A 74 8.31 7.53 3.02
C HIS A 74 9.64 7.19 2.31
N ASN A 75 10.74 7.88 2.64
CA ASN A 75 12.11 7.59 2.19
C ASN A 75 13.06 7.34 3.39
N SER A 76 12.51 7.03 4.55
CA SER A 76 13.23 6.98 5.83
C SER A 76 13.51 5.56 6.29
N ILE A 77 14.78 5.21 6.38
CA ILE A 77 15.26 3.96 6.98
C ILE A 77 14.99 3.92 8.49
N LYS A 78 14.98 5.10 9.17
CA LYS A 78 14.60 5.19 10.58
C LYS A 78 13.17 4.72 10.81
N LEU A 79 12.22 5.22 10.01
CA LEU A 79 10.81 4.79 10.09
C LEU A 79 10.64 3.31 9.74
N ALA A 80 11.43 2.78 8.82
CA ALA A 80 11.41 1.36 8.52
C ALA A 80 11.87 0.50 9.70
N LYS A 81 12.97 0.87 10.36
CA LYS A 81 13.45 0.19 11.58
C LYS A 81 12.40 0.20 12.69
N GLU A 82 11.71 1.33 12.88
CA GLU A 82 10.64 1.47 13.86
C GLU A 82 9.42 0.58 13.52
N ALA A 83 8.99 0.58 12.26
CA ALA A 83 7.91 -0.28 11.78
C ALA A 83 8.24 -1.78 12.00
N ILE A 84 9.46 -2.21 11.68
CA ILE A 84 9.94 -3.58 11.87
C ILE A 84 9.95 -3.94 13.36
N LYS A 85 10.49 -3.06 14.22
CA LYS A 85 10.49 -3.24 15.69
C LYS A 85 9.08 -3.43 16.24
N ASN A 86 8.09 -2.71 15.69
CA ASN A 86 6.68 -2.84 16.06
C ASN A 86 5.94 -3.95 15.31
N LYS A 87 6.67 -4.86 14.63
CA LYS A 87 6.14 -6.04 13.94
C LYS A 87 5.15 -5.71 12.82
N ALA A 88 5.47 -4.72 11.98
CA ALA A 88 4.78 -4.52 10.71
C ALA A 88 4.96 -5.74 9.81
N ASP A 89 3.92 -6.11 9.05
CA ASP A 89 3.98 -7.26 8.14
C ASP A 89 4.57 -6.89 6.77
N TYR A 90 4.55 -5.62 6.41
CA TYR A 90 5.29 -5.06 5.28
C TYR A 90 5.54 -3.56 5.45
N ILE A 91 6.54 -3.05 4.74
CA ILE A 91 6.89 -1.62 4.73
C ILE A 91 6.79 -1.05 3.32
N ALA A 92 6.35 0.21 3.21
CA ALA A 92 6.20 0.87 1.92
C ALA A 92 7.05 2.14 1.84
N PHE A 93 7.80 2.27 0.74
CA PHE A 93 8.61 3.46 0.44
C PHE A 93 8.07 4.19 -0.79
N GLY A 94 8.19 5.52 -0.78
CA GLY A 94 7.78 6.38 -1.91
C GLY A 94 7.74 7.88 -1.55
N ALA A 95 7.53 8.71 -2.53
CA ALA A 95 7.24 8.37 -3.91
C ALA A 95 8.53 8.18 -4.72
N PHE A 96 8.59 7.15 -5.57
CA PHE A 96 9.76 6.90 -6.43
C PHE A 96 9.79 7.80 -7.65
N PHE A 97 8.63 8.12 -8.20
CA PHE A 97 8.50 8.97 -9.38
C PHE A 97 7.45 10.07 -9.14
N PRO A 98 7.44 11.14 -9.94
CA PRO A 98 6.43 12.19 -9.87
C PRO A 98 5.01 11.60 -9.93
N THR A 99 4.11 12.07 -9.07
CA THR A 99 2.73 11.57 -9.00
C THR A 99 1.74 12.70 -8.70
N LYS A 100 0.55 12.61 -9.34
CA LYS A 100 -0.56 13.54 -9.12
C LYS A 100 -1.60 13.00 -8.12
N THR A 101 -1.55 11.72 -7.76
CA THR A 101 -2.56 11.06 -6.90
C THR A 101 -2.50 11.56 -5.46
N LYS A 102 -1.30 11.82 -4.94
CA LYS A 102 -1.06 12.41 -3.62
C LYS A 102 0.18 13.28 -3.69
N LYS A 103 0.08 14.55 -3.32
CA LYS A 103 1.27 15.41 -3.17
C LYS A 103 2.17 14.80 -2.09
N SER A 104 3.33 14.30 -2.47
CA SER A 104 4.32 13.77 -1.54
C SER A 104 5.53 14.72 -1.50
N LYS A 105 5.90 15.12 -0.28
CA LYS A 105 7.13 15.88 -0.02
C LYS A 105 8.38 14.98 -0.07
N TYR A 106 8.18 13.66 0.05
CA TYR A 106 9.25 12.67 0.14
C TYR A 106 9.54 12.07 -1.23
N ARG A 107 10.82 11.86 -1.52
CA ARG A 107 11.32 11.18 -2.72
C ARG A 107 12.20 10.01 -2.30
N SER A 108 11.80 8.81 -2.69
CA SER A 108 12.61 7.60 -2.54
C SER A 108 13.41 7.31 -3.80
N ASN A 109 14.46 6.50 -3.64
CA ASN A 109 15.31 6.04 -4.74
C ASN A 109 15.73 4.57 -4.51
N ILE A 110 16.45 4.01 -5.45
CA ILE A 110 16.93 2.61 -5.41
C ILE A 110 17.77 2.33 -4.15
N LYS A 111 18.62 3.27 -3.74
CA LYS A 111 19.42 3.13 -2.52
C LYS A 111 18.55 2.90 -1.27
N THR A 112 17.36 3.51 -1.22
CA THR A 112 16.40 3.27 -0.13
C THR A 112 15.92 1.81 -0.08
N LEU A 113 15.60 1.20 -1.23
CA LEU A 113 15.19 -0.21 -1.30
C LEU A 113 16.34 -1.14 -0.88
N ASN A 114 17.52 -0.91 -1.41
CA ASN A 114 18.70 -1.73 -1.11
C ASN A 114 19.08 -1.65 0.38
N ASN A 115 19.01 -0.47 0.98
CA ASN A 115 19.24 -0.30 2.41
C ASN A 115 18.14 -0.98 3.25
N ALA A 116 16.88 -0.90 2.84
CA ALA A 116 15.79 -1.58 3.52
C ALA A 116 15.94 -3.10 3.47
N LYS A 117 16.34 -3.67 2.32
CA LYS A 117 16.57 -5.11 2.17
C LYS A 117 17.65 -5.64 3.11
N LYS A 118 18.67 -4.84 3.42
CA LYS A 118 19.72 -5.22 4.38
C LYS A 118 19.20 -5.27 5.83
N LEU A 119 18.05 -4.68 6.13
CA LEU A 119 17.50 -4.58 7.48
C LEU A 119 16.48 -5.65 7.80
N THR A 120 15.85 -6.24 6.78
CA THR A 120 14.68 -7.08 7.01
C THR A 120 14.37 -8.01 5.85
N ASN A 121 13.68 -9.10 6.17
CA ASN A 121 13.10 -10.02 5.20
C ASN A 121 11.58 -9.80 4.98
N ILE A 122 10.93 -8.90 5.74
CA ILE A 122 9.53 -8.60 5.47
C ILE A 122 9.39 -7.91 4.11
N PRO A 123 8.22 -8.07 3.44
CA PRO A 123 8.02 -7.49 2.11
C PRO A 123 8.21 -5.98 2.07
N ILE A 124 8.87 -5.52 1.00
CA ILE A 124 9.09 -4.12 0.70
C ILE A 124 8.21 -3.72 -0.48
N VAL A 125 7.38 -2.71 -0.27
CA VAL A 125 6.47 -2.16 -1.29
C VAL A 125 7.03 -0.83 -1.82
N ALA A 126 7.16 -0.70 -3.12
CA ALA A 126 7.44 0.58 -3.77
C ALA A 126 6.16 1.25 -4.26
N ILE A 127 6.01 2.56 -4.01
CA ILE A 127 4.83 3.34 -4.38
C ILE A 127 5.20 4.70 -4.98
N GLY A 128 4.33 5.23 -5.83
CA GLY A 128 4.35 6.60 -6.33
C GLY A 128 4.90 6.76 -7.73
N GLY A 129 4.02 7.16 -8.67
CA GLY A 129 4.32 7.44 -10.07
C GLY A 129 4.78 6.24 -10.89
N ILE A 130 4.45 5.02 -10.45
CA ILE A 130 4.84 3.79 -11.13
C ILE A 130 3.96 3.57 -12.36
N THR A 131 4.60 3.18 -13.47
CA THR A 131 3.99 2.91 -14.79
C THR A 131 4.67 1.69 -15.43
N ASN A 132 4.16 1.24 -16.56
CA ASN A 132 4.78 0.18 -17.37
C ASN A 132 6.20 0.52 -17.89
N LYS A 133 6.58 1.80 -17.91
CA LYS A 133 7.90 2.23 -18.36
C LYS A 133 8.98 2.20 -17.28
N ASN A 134 8.60 2.14 -15.99
CA ASN A 134 9.56 2.32 -14.90
C ASN A 134 9.48 1.26 -13.78
N TYR A 135 8.48 0.37 -13.79
CA TYR A 135 8.25 -0.61 -12.71
C TYR A 135 9.34 -1.67 -12.59
N LYS A 136 9.88 -2.17 -13.72
CA LYS A 136 10.90 -3.25 -13.73
C LYS A 136 12.12 -2.87 -12.92
N LYS A 137 12.56 -1.60 -13.02
CA LYS A 137 13.70 -1.09 -12.26
C LYS A 137 13.51 -1.22 -10.73
N LEU A 138 12.30 -1.13 -10.22
CA LEU A 138 12.02 -1.26 -8.79
C LEU A 138 12.06 -2.72 -8.35
N LEU A 139 11.48 -3.63 -9.13
CA LEU A 139 11.52 -5.08 -8.86
C LEU A 139 12.96 -5.62 -8.88
N LEU A 140 13.75 -5.23 -9.87
CA LEU A 140 15.17 -5.60 -9.97
C LEU A 140 16.02 -5.06 -8.81
N ASN A 141 15.51 -4.12 -8.04
CA ASN A 141 16.19 -3.49 -6.92
C ASN A 141 15.47 -3.69 -5.57
N ASN A 142 15.03 -4.93 -5.32
CA ASN A 142 14.51 -5.40 -4.03
C ASN A 142 13.13 -4.86 -3.61
N ALA A 143 12.31 -4.30 -4.51
CA ALA A 143 10.90 -4.17 -4.25
C ALA A 143 10.22 -5.52 -4.44
N ASN A 144 9.53 -6.04 -3.41
CA ASN A 144 8.76 -7.27 -3.50
C ASN A 144 7.40 -7.03 -4.15
N PHE A 145 6.81 -5.86 -3.91
CA PHE A 145 5.52 -5.46 -4.46
C PHE A 145 5.52 -4.01 -4.93
N LEU A 146 4.60 -3.70 -5.85
CA LEU A 146 4.39 -2.36 -6.39
C LEU A 146 2.98 -1.89 -6.06
N ALA A 147 2.84 -0.73 -5.42
CA ALA A 147 1.55 -0.08 -5.22
C ALA A 147 1.30 0.93 -6.34
N ILE A 148 0.44 0.58 -7.28
CA ILE A 148 0.16 1.35 -8.49
C ILE A 148 -1.29 1.84 -8.45
N SER A 149 -1.52 3.13 -8.53
CA SER A 149 -2.86 3.72 -8.53
C SER A 149 -3.11 4.57 -9.78
N GLY A 150 -2.43 5.71 -9.91
CA GLY A 150 -2.71 6.67 -10.96
C GLY A 150 -2.56 6.13 -12.37
N TYR A 151 -1.62 5.23 -12.60
CA TYR A 151 -1.41 4.58 -13.90
C TYR A 151 -2.59 3.68 -14.29
N ILE A 152 -3.23 3.04 -13.30
CA ILE A 152 -4.37 2.14 -13.54
C ILE A 152 -5.67 2.92 -13.61
N TRP A 153 -5.97 3.71 -12.58
CA TRP A 153 -7.30 4.32 -12.39
C TRP A 153 -7.47 5.69 -13.05
N ASN A 154 -6.39 6.45 -13.22
CA ASN A 154 -6.42 7.80 -13.82
C ASN A 154 -5.76 7.84 -15.20
N ASN A 155 -5.61 6.69 -15.86
CA ASN A 155 -5.05 6.61 -17.19
C ASN A 155 -6.08 7.07 -18.22
N LYS A 156 -5.73 8.11 -18.98
CA LYS A 156 -6.60 8.64 -20.05
C LYS A 156 -6.52 7.80 -21.36
N LYS A 157 -5.46 6.99 -21.49
CA LYS A 157 -5.17 6.25 -22.73
C LYS A 157 -5.67 4.81 -22.67
N TYR A 158 -5.64 4.18 -21.48
CA TYR A 158 -5.95 2.76 -21.32
C TYR A 158 -7.04 2.55 -20.29
N LYS A 159 -7.93 1.58 -20.53
CA LYS A 159 -8.83 1.04 -19.49
C LYS A 159 -8.00 0.34 -18.39
N PRO A 160 -8.51 0.21 -17.16
CA PRO A 160 -7.77 -0.42 -16.06
C PRO A 160 -7.24 -1.82 -16.37
N THR A 161 -8.01 -2.65 -17.07
CA THR A 161 -7.58 -4.00 -17.51
C THR A 161 -6.33 -3.94 -18.40
N VAL A 162 -6.35 -3.13 -19.45
CA VAL A 162 -5.21 -2.96 -20.37
C VAL A 162 -3.99 -2.36 -19.66
N ALA A 163 -4.22 -1.43 -18.71
CA ALA A 163 -3.13 -0.86 -17.91
C ALA A 163 -2.48 -1.91 -17.01
N ILE A 164 -3.25 -2.85 -16.45
CA ILE A 164 -2.72 -3.96 -15.64
C ILE A 164 -1.96 -4.95 -16.52
N GLU A 165 -2.53 -5.38 -17.65
CA GLU A 165 -1.89 -6.30 -18.59
C GLU A 165 -0.52 -5.79 -19.08
N SER A 166 -0.37 -4.48 -19.24
CA SER A 166 0.91 -3.85 -19.62
C SER A 166 1.99 -3.88 -18.54
N LEU A 167 1.67 -4.38 -17.34
CA LEU A 167 2.58 -4.51 -16.18
C LEU A 167 3.00 -5.96 -15.91
N ILE A 168 2.42 -6.90 -16.64
CA ILE A 168 2.72 -8.32 -16.59
C ILE A 168 3.60 -8.66 -17.77
#